data_0a4083d8067d2a56ebd27af77ce591a4
#
_entry.id   0a4083d8067d2a56ebd27af77ce591a4
#
_cell.length_a   1.000
_cell.length_b   1.000
_cell.length_c   1.000
_cell.angle_alpha   90.00
_cell.angle_beta   90.00
_cell.angle_gamma   90.00
#
_symmetry.space_group_name_H-M   'P 1'
#
loop_
_entity.id
_entity.type
_entity.pdbx_description
1 polymer ?
#
loop_
_entity_poly.entity_id
_entity_poly.type
_entity_poly.pdbx_seq_one_letter_code
_entity_poly.pdbx_strand_id
1 'polypeptide(L)'
;MRQSIKERMHALRMTFPPNYIKAFIIPSTDPHLSEYVAPHWMSREWISGFTGSAGTVVVLMNEAGLWTDSRYFLQAAKELEGSGITLYKEMLPETPSITKYLSQKLKPGESVSIDGKMFSVQQVEQMKEELAAYSLQVDLFGDPLKRIWKDRPSIPDSPAFVYDIEYAGKSCEEKVAAIRAELTKKGAYALFLSALDEIAWTLNLRGNDVHCNPVVVSYLLITQDDVIYFISPEKVTKEVNEYLKEQHVKLKNYDEVETYLNTFTGRNILIDPKKTNFAIYSAINPECNIIRGESPVALLKAIRNEQEIAGIHAAMQRDGVALVKFLKWLEEAVPSGKETELSVDRKLHEFRAAQPLYMGESFDTIAGYKEHGAIVHYSATPESDVPLQPKGFLLLDSGAQYLDGTTDITRTIALGELTEEEKTDYTLILKGHIALAMAKFPVGTRGAQLDVLARMPIWKYGMNFLHGTGHGVGYFLSVHEGPQSIRMNENPVVLQPGMVTSNEPGVYKAGSHGIRTENLTLVCKDKEGMFGDYLKFETITLCPICKKGIIKEMLTNEEIEWLNNYHQIVYEKLSPNLNEEEKVWLQEATASI
;
A
#
# COMPACT_ATOMS: atom_id res chain seq x y z
N MET A 1 15.97 -20.30 -22.70
CA MET A 1 16.43 -18.90 -22.62
C MET A 1 15.21 -18.03 -22.34
N ARG A 2 15.28 -17.13 -21.35
CA ARG A 2 14.21 -16.15 -21.14
C ARG A 2 14.14 -15.21 -22.35
N GLN A 3 12.94 -14.95 -22.85
CA GLN A 3 12.71 -13.99 -23.94
C GLN A 3 13.14 -12.58 -23.50
N SER A 4 13.82 -11.86 -24.37
CA SER A 4 14.13 -10.45 -24.17
C SER A 4 12.85 -9.60 -24.22
N ILE A 5 12.89 -8.40 -23.63
CA ILE A 5 11.75 -7.45 -23.67
C ILE A 5 11.34 -7.15 -25.12
N LYS A 6 12.31 -6.97 -26.03
CA LYS A 6 12.03 -6.76 -27.45
C LYS A 6 11.29 -7.93 -28.11
N GLU A 7 11.66 -9.17 -27.78
CA GLU A 7 10.99 -10.37 -28.28
C GLU A 7 9.55 -10.48 -27.72
N ARG A 8 9.34 -10.18 -26.42
CA ARG A 8 8.00 -10.16 -25.80
C ARG A 8 7.12 -9.10 -26.45
N MET A 9 7.64 -7.87 -26.65
CA MET A 9 6.95 -6.79 -27.35
C MET A 9 6.59 -7.16 -28.78
N HIS A 10 7.51 -7.81 -29.51
CA HIS A 10 7.24 -8.29 -30.87
C HIS A 10 6.14 -9.35 -30.85
N ALA A 11 6.23 -10.35 -29.96
CA ALA A 11 5.21 -11.39 -29.83
C ALA A 11 3.83 -10.81 -29.52
N LEU A 12 3.74 -9.81 -28.61
CA LEU A 12 2.49 -9.13 -28.32
C LEU A 12 1.91 -8.43 -29.56
N ARG A 13 2.73 -7.69 -30.29
CA ARG A 13 2.32 -6.99 -31.53
C ARG A 13 1.77 -7.94 -32.58
N MET A 14 2.32 -9.17 -32.66
CA MET A 14 1.81 -10.21 -33.56
C MET A 14 0.42 -10.76 -33.17
N THR A 15 -0.05 -10.48 -31.95
CA THR A 15 -1.41 -10.85 -31.52
C THR A 15 -2.46 -9.79 -31.86
N PHE A 16 -2.04 -8.60 -32.32
CA PHE A 16 -2.97 -7.52 -32.67
C PHE A 16 -3.88 -7.97 -33.81
N PRO A 17 -5.21 -7.88 -33.66
CA PRO A 17 -6.12 -8.07 -34.76
C PRO A 17 -5.85 -7.04 -35.86
N PRO A 18 -5.75 -7.48 -37.15
CA PRO A 18 -5.17 -6.64 -38.20
C PRO A 18 -5.95 -5.37 -38.54
N ASN A 19 -7.22 -5.28 -38.18
CA ASN A 19 -8.09 -4.26 -38.80
C ASN A 19 -8.43 -3.05 -37.91
N TYR A 20 -8.50 -3.14 -36.58
CA TYR A 20 -8.99 -2.03 -35.76
C TYR A 20 -8.25 -1.82 -34.43
N ILE A 21 -7.76 -2.86 -33.74
CA ILE A 21 -6.99 -2.68 -32.51
C ILE A 21 -5.59 -2.21 -32.84
N LYS A 22 -5.19 -1.08 -32.29
CA LYS A 22 -3.91 -0.40 -32.56
C LYS A 22 -3.05 -0.21 -31.33
N ALA A 23 -3.61 -0.41 -30.14
CA ALA A 23 -2.88 -0.32 -28.89
C ALA A 23 -3.41 -1.33 -27.86
N PHE A 24 -2.53 -1.81 -26.98
CA PHE A 24 -2.87 -2.47 -25.72
C PHE A 24 -2.42 -1.62 -24.55
N ILE A 25 -3.25 -1.58 -23.49
CA ILE A 25 -2.92 -0.96 -22.19
C ILE A 25 -2.85 -2.07 -21.16
N ILE A 26 -1.71 -2.18 -20.46
CA ILE A 26 -1.40 -3.22 -19.48
C ILE A 26 -1.00 -2.55 -18.17
N PRO A 27 -1.89 -2.51 -17.15
CA PRO A 27 -1.63 -1.89 -15.86
C PRO A 27 -0.89 -2.82 -14.88
N SER A 28 -0.49 -2.26 -13.75
CA SER A 28 -0.03 -3.00 -12.56
C SER A 28 -1.23 -3.29 -11.67
N THR A 29 -1.97 -4.35 -11.93
CA THR A 29 -3.12 -4.74 -11.11
C THR A 29 -3.54 -6.18 -11.39
N ASP A 30 -4.51 -6.68 -10.64
CA ASP A 30 -5.14 -7.98 -10.75
C ASP A 30 -6.68 -7.84 -10.89
N PRO A 31 -7.45 -8.94 -11.00
CA PRO A 31 -8.91 -8.88 -11.07
C PRO A 31 -9.61 -8.29 -9.83
N HIS A 32 -8.87 -8.09 -8.75
CA HIS A 32 -9.34 -7.51 -7.49
C HIS A 32 -8.91 -6.05 -7.32
N LEU A 33 -8.18 -5.51 -8.32
CA LEU A 33 -7.61 -4.16 -8.32
C LEU A 33 -6.66 -3.92 -7.15
N SER A 34 -5.91 -4.95 -6.78
CA SER A 34 -4.92 -4.91 -5.70
C SER A 34 -3.73 -4.04 -6.09
N GLU A 35 -3.11 -3.38 -5.10
CA GLU A 35 -1.84 -2.66 -5.29
C GLU A 35 -0.68 -3.64 -5.43
N TYR A 36 -0.58 -4.61 -4.53
CA TYR A 36 0.36 -5.72 -4.63
C TYR A 36 -0.35 -6.91 -5.26
N VAL A 37 0.25 -7.47 -6.29
CA VAL A 37 -0.36 -8.52 -7.10
C VAL A 37 0.42 -9.82 -7.02
N ALA A 38 -0.29 -10.93 -7.09
CA ALA A 38 0.35 -12.23 -7.16
C ALA A 38 1.12 -12.39 -8.50
N PRO A 39 2.18 -13.22 -8.55
CA PRO A 39 3.04 -13.39 -9.73
C PRO A 39 2.30 -13.71 -11.03
N HIS A 40 1.14 -14.37 -10.94
CA HIS A 40 0.29 -14.65 -12.10
C HIS A 40 -0.14 -13.38 -12.85
N TRP A 41 -0.38 -12.29 -12.14
CA TRP A 41 -0.88 -11.02 -12.70
C TRP A 41 0.21 -9.95 -12.87
N MET A 42 1.48 -10.25 -12.69
CA MET A 42 2.60 -9.31 -12.94
C MET A 42 2.83 -9.07 -14.44
N SER A 43 1.74 -8.82 -15.17
CA SER A 43 1.72 -8.68 -16.64
C SER A 43 2.52 -7.49 -17.12
N ARG A 44 2.43 -6.34 -16.44
CA ARG A 44 3.16 -5.12 -16.76
C ARG A 44 4.67 -5.35 -16.58
N GLU A 45 5.08 -5.98 -15.48
CA GLU A 45 6.47 -6.31 -15.22
C GLU A 45 7.01 -7.28 -16.27
N TRP A 46 6.28 -8.36 -16.54
CA TRP A 46 6.72 -9.34 -17.55
C TRP A 46 6.93 -8.70 -18.92
N ILE A 47 6.02 -7.82 -19.38
CA ILE A 47 6.12 -7.23 -20.73
C ILE A 47 7.16 -6.13 -20.82
N SER A 48 7.44 -5.38 -19.74
CA SER A 48 8.34 -4.21 -19.78
C SER A 48 9.70 -4.45 -19.14
N GLY A 49 9.82 -5.40 -18.22
CA GLY A 49 11.02 -5.56 -17.37
C GLY A 49 11.12 -4.56 -16.24
N PHE A 50 10.17 -3.63 -16.12
CA PHE A 50 10.13 -2.70 -15.01
C PHE A 50 9.54 -3.38 -13.75
N THR A 51 10.25 -3.34 -12.62
CA THR A 51 9.91 -4.09 -11.40
C THR A 51 9.16 -3.27 -10.34
N GLY A 52 9.08 -1.94 -10.46
CA GLY A 52 8.33 -1.09 -9.52
C GLY A 52 6.86 -1.51 -9.40
N SER A 53 6.21 -1.30 -8.26
CA SER A 53 4.84 -1.78 -8.01
C SER A 53 3.74 -1.04 -8.79
N ALA A 54 3.97 0.19 -9.21
CA ALA A 54 2.98 1.02 -9.91
C ALA A 54 3.45 1.44 -11.30
N GLY A 55 2.57 1.30 -12.29
CA GLY A 55 2.81 1.76 -13.65
C GLY A 55 1.88 1.11 -14.67
N THR A 56 1.80 1.73 -15.83
CA THR A 56 0.98 1.25 -16.95
C THR A 56 1.79 1.27 -18.24
N VAL A 57 1.83 0.13 -18.91
CA VAL A 57 2.46 0.01 -20.24
C VAL A 57 1.42 0.20 -21.32
N VAL A 58 1.72 1.06 -22.28
CA VAL A 58 0.95 1.22 -23.51
C VAL A 58 1.80 0.72 -24.68
N VAL A 59 1.29 -0.25 -25.42
CA VAL A 59 1.99 -0.85 -26.56
C VAL A 59 1.23 -0.56 -27.85
N LEU A 60 1.88 0.16 -28.76
CA LEU A 60 1.43 0.37 -30.13
C LEU A 60 2.23 -0.54 -31.09
N MET A 61 1.84 -0.54 -32.38
CA MET A 61 2.53 -1.37 -33.38
C MET A 61 4.03 -1.07 -33.49
N ASN A 62 4.42 0.20 -33.34
CA ASN A 62 5.80 0.63 -33.60
C ASN A 62 6.52 1.22 -32.39
N GLU A 63 5.81 1.53 -31.32
CA GLU A 63 6.35 2.16 -30.12
C GLU A 63 5.67 1.62 -28.86
N ALA A 64 6.27 1.88 -27.70
CA ALA A 64 5.69 1.56 -26.41
C ALA A 64 6.12 2.62 -25.38
N GLY A 65 5.26 2.86 -24.39
CA GLY A 65 5.53 3.75 -23.27
C GLY A 65 5.16 3.13 -21.94
N LEU A 66 5.89 3.48 -20.89
CA LEU A 66 5.57 3.19 -19.51
C LEU A 66 5.25 4.49 -18.77
N TRP A 67 4.06 4.60 -18.22
CA TRP A 67 3.65 5.65 -17.28
C TRP A 67 3.84 5.14 -15.88
N THR A 68 4.53 5.92 -15.02
CA THR A 68 4.72 5.59 -13.59
C THR A 68 4.83 6.87 -12.77
N ASP A 69 4.59 6.77 -11.46
CA ASP A 69 4.63 7.90 -10.53
C ASP A 69 6.03 8.20 -9.99
N SER A 70 6.14 9.27 -9.21
CA SER A 70 7.41 9.82 -8.73
C SER A 70 8.25 8.87 -7.86
N ARG A 71 7.66 7.87 -7.27
CA ARG A 71 8.36 6.87 -6.45
C ARG A 71 9.36 6.06 -7.27
N TYR A 72 9.10 5.93 -8.59
CA TYR A 72 9.81 5.03 -9.50
C TYR A 72 10.58 5.73 -10.64
N PHE A 73 10.60 7.05 -10.73
CA PHE A 73 11.22 7.75 -11.87
C PHE A 73 12.69 7.35 -12.12
N LEU A 74 13.48 7.22 -11.05
CA LEU A 74 14.89 6.84 -11.15
C LEU A 74 15.05 5.36 -11.52
N GLN A 75 14.30 4.49 -10.87
CA GLN A 75 14.31 3.06 -11.13
C GLN A 75 13.87 2.73 -12.56
N ALA A 76 12.72 3.28 -12.99
CA ALA A 76 12.20 3.05 -14.33
C ALA A 76 13.15 3.55 -15.42
N ALA A 77 13.81 4.70 -15.22
CA ALA A 77 14.79 5.21 -16.16
C ALA A 77 15.95 4.23 -16.38
N LYS A 78 16.42 3.58 -15.30
CA LYS A 78 17.49 2.59 -15.36
C LYS A 78 17.02 1.26 -15.98
N GLU A 79 15.89 0.74 -15.53
CA GLU A 79 15.40 -0.58 -15.94
C GLU A 79 14.88 -0.60 -17.40
N LEU A 80 14.39 0.53 -17.91
CA LEU A 80 13.95 0.64 -19.30
C LEU A 80 15.08 0.92 -20.29
N GLU A 81 16.31 1.11 -19.85
CA GLU A 81 17.44 1.38 -20.73
C GLU A 81 17.62 0.24 -21.73
N GLY A 82 17.67 0.59 -23.03
CA GLY A 82 17.82 -0.38 -24.13
C GLY A 82 16.59 -1.24 -24.43
N SER A 83 15.49 -1.14 -23.67
CA SER A 83 14.24 -1.89 -23.90
C SER A 83 13.46 -1.46 -25.14
N GLY A 84 13.58 -0.18 -25.52
CA GLY A 84 12.76 0.46 -26.56
C GLY A 84 11.41 0.96 -26.03
N ILE A 85 11.22 1.01 -24.72
CA ILE A 85 10.04 1.57 -24.05
C ILE A 85 10.38 2.98 -23.55
N THR A 86 9.54 3.95 -23.87
CA THR A 86 9.71 5.34 -23.43
C THR A 86 9.14 5.52 -22.03
N LEU A 87 9.90 6.13 -21.12
CA LEU A 87 9.41 6.50 -19.78
C LEU A 87 8.60 7.79 -19.85
N TYR A 88 7.38 7.73 -19.30
CA TYR A 88 6.49 8.88 -19.08
C TYR A 88 6.31 9.07 -17.56
N LYS A 89 6.79 10.22 -17.04
CA LYS A 89 6.78 10.56 -15.61
C LYS A 89 5.45 11.23 -15.27
N GLU A 90 4.53 10.46 -14.68
CA GLU A 90 3.20 10.97 -14.32
C GLU A 90 3.25 12.22 -13.43
N MET A 91 2.21 13.03 -13.48
CA MET A 91 2.05 14.30 -12.74
C MET A 91 3.02 15.42 -13.12
N LEU A 92 3.98 15.20 -14.02
CA LEU A 92 4.78 16.30 -14.55
C LEU A 92 4.04 17.02 -15.68
N PRO A 93 4.13 18.36 -15.76
CA PRO A 93 3.36 19.16 -16.74
C PRO A 93 3.60 18.78 -18.21
N GLU A 94 4.80 18.29 -18.52
CA GLU A 94 5.20 17.87 -19.87
C GLU A 94 4.71 16.47 -20.24
N THR A 95 4.25 15.67 -19.27
CA THR A 95 3.83 14.29 -19.52
C THR A 95 2.35 14.24 -19.91
N PRO A 96 2.03 13.77 -21.12
CA PRO A 96 0.64 13.59 -21.53
C PRO A 96 -0.01 12.43 -20.74
N SER A 97 -1.29 12.54 -20.43
CA SER A 97 -2.07 11.38 -19.98
C SER A 97 -2.08 10.30 -21.07
N ILE A 98 -2.32 9.04 -20.68
CA ILE A 98 -2.39 7.92 -21.63
C ILE A 98 -3.41 8.19 -22.74
N THR A 99 -4.59 8.69 -22.41
CA THR A 99 -5.65 9.01 -23.37
C THR A 99 -5.24 10.14 -24.31
N LYS A 100 -4.57 11.17 -23.80
CA LYS A 100 -4.00 12.25 -24.62
C LYS A 100 -2.91 11.75 -25.56
N TYR A 101 -1.99 10.90 -25.06
CA TYR A 101 -0.96 10.28 -25.90
C TYR A 101 -1.59 9.45 -27.03
N LEU A 102 -2.55 8.59 -26.71
CA LEU A 102 -3.26 7.76 -27.69
C LEU A 102 -3.99 8.61 -28.74
N SER A 103 -4.62 9.71 -28.34
CA SER A 103 -5.30 10.63 -29.27
C SER A 103 -4.34 11.29 -30.28
N GLN A 104 -3.05 11.41 -29.96
CA GLN A 104 -2.02 11.93 -30.85
C GLN A 104 -1.44 10.89 -31.80
N LYS A 105 -1.58 9.59 -31.45
CA LYS A 105 -0.97 8.47 -32.17
C LYS A 105 -1.94 7.69 -33.04
N LEU A 106 -3.21 7.65 -32.66
CA LEU A 106 -4.23 6.87 -33.32
C LEU A 106 -5.15 7.76 -34.21
N LYS A 107 -5.75 7.13 -35.21
CA LYS A 107 -6.70 7.77 -36.11
C LYS A 107 -8.14 7.57 -35.66
N PRO A 108 -9.04 8.50 -35.97
CA PRO A 108 -10.49 8.29 -35.74
C PRO A 108 -10.97 6.93 -36.27
N GLY A 109 -11.73 6.22 -35.48
CA GLY A 109 -12.25 4.87 -35.78
C GLY A 109 -11.32 3.73 -35.35
N GLU A 110 -10.10 3.99 -34.91
CA GLU A 110 -9.22 2.96 -34.33
C GLU A 110 -9.57 2.67 -32.87
N SER A 111 -9.21 1.47 -32.40
CA SER A 111 -9.52 0.99 -31.06
C SER A 111 -8.26 0.75 -30.20
N VAL A 112 -8.43 1.00 -28.92
CA VAL A 112 -7.50 0.65 -27.84
C VAL A 112 -8.05 -0.56 -27.12
N SER A 113 -7.24 -1.58 -26.91
CA SER A 113 -7.65 -2.80 -26.23
C SER A 113 -7.18 -2.84 -24.78
N ILE A 114 -8.07 -3.34 -23.91
CA ILE A 114 -7.81 -3.59 -22.49
C ILE A 114 -8.35 -4.96 -22.08
N ASP A 115 -7.83 -5.52 -21.00
CA ASP A 115 -8.49 -6.60 -20.28
C ASP A 115 -9.43 -6.00 -19.21
N GLY A 116 -10.74 -6.18 -19.38
CA GLY A 116 -11.76 -5.66 -18.46
C GLY A 116 -11.65 -6.19 -17.03
N LYS A 117 -10.91 -7.28 -16.80
CA LYS A 117 -10.61 -7.79 -15.45
C LYS A 117 -9.57 -6.96 -14.71
N MET A 118 -8.72 -6.22 -15.46
CA MET A 118 -7.61 -5.45 -14.92
C MET A 118 -7.93 -3.96 -14.74
N PHE A 119 -9.14 -3.53 -14.97
CA PHE A 119 -9.56 -2.13 -14.83
C PHE A 119 -10.88 -2.03 -14.08
N SER A 120 -10.99 -1.03 -13.21
CA SER A 120 -12.23 -0.74 -12.52
C SER A 120 -13.30 -0.22 -13.47
N VAL A 121 -14.56 -0.31 -13.02
CA VAL A 121 -15.70 0.27 -13.76
C VAL A 121 -15.45 1.74 -14.05
N GLN A 122 -15.03 2.50 -13.04
CA GLN A 122 -14.75 3.94 -13.18
C GLN A 122 -13.65 4.22 -14.20
N GLN A 123 -12.53 3.48 -14.17
CA GLN A 123 -11.43 3.67 -15.10
C GLN A 123 -11.85 3.41 -16.55
N VAL A 124 -12.62 2.32 -16.79
CA VAL A 124 -13.07 1.99 -18.15
C VAL A 124 -14.04 3.02 -18.69
N GLU A 125 -14.98 3.48 -17.88
CA GLU A 125 -15.95 4.50 -18.29
C GLU A 125 -15.29 5.84 -18.58
N GLN A 126 -14.38 6.28 -17.71
CA GLN A 126 -13.59 7.50 -17.94
C GLN A 126 -12.75 7.39 -19.22
N MET A 127 -12.07 6.25 -19.41
CA MET A 127 -11.27 6.02 -20.63
C MET A 127 -12.16 6.05 -21.88
N LYS A 128 -13.33 5.43 -21.85
CA LYS A 128 -14.29 5.46 -22.96
C LYS A 128 -14.76 6.89 -23.28
N GLU A 129 -15.09 7.67 -22.26
CA GLU A 129 -15.50 9.06 -22.43
C GLU A 129 -14.39 9.93 -23.02
N GLU A 130 -13.17 9.86 -22.45
CA GLU A 130 -12.02 10.64 -22.92
C GLU A 130 -11.62 10.27 -24.36
N LEU A 131 -11.59 8.99 -24.71
CA LEU A 131 -11.21 8.54 -26.06
C LEU A 131 -12.30 8.80 -27.09
N ALA A 132 -13.58 8.76 -26.71
CA ALA A 132 -14.70 9.09 -27.60
C ALA A 132 -14.62 10.53 -28.12
N ALA A 133 -14.09 11.47 -27.34
CA ALA A 133 -13.86 12.86 -27.79
C ALA A 133 -12.91 12.95 -29.00
N TYR A 134 -12.11 11.92 -29.26
CA TYR A 134 -11.20 11.80 -30.41
C TYR A 134 -11.68 10.76 -31.42
N SER A 135 -12.92 10.29 -31.32
CA SER A 135 -13.47 9.21 -32.14
C SER A 135 -12.68 7.90 -32.06
N LEU A 136 -12.06 7.64 -30.91
CA LEU A 136 -11.40 6.38 -30.60
C LEU A 136 -12.31 5.49 -29.76
N GLN A 137 -12.13 4.17 -29.82
CA GLN A 137 -12.94 3.20 -29.12
C GLN A 137 -12.11 2.38 -28.11
N VAL A 138 -12.74 1.91 -27.04
CA VAL A 138 -12.17 0.93 -26.11
C VAL A 138 -12.76 -0.45 -26.41
N ASP A 139 -11.88 -1.39 -26.71
CA ASP A 139 -12.22 -2.80 -26.97
C ASP A 139 -11.82 -3.68 -25.78
N LEU A 140 -12.68 -4.59 -25.40
CA LEU A 140 -12.49 -5.54 -24.31
C LEU A 140 -11.98 -6.87 -24.85
N PHE A 141 -10.72 -6.93 -25.24
CA PHE A 141 -10.13 -8.11 -25.89
C PHE A 141 -9.79 -9.26 -24.92
N GLY A 142 -9.74 -8.98 -23.62
CA GLY A 142 -9.24 -9.88 -22.59
C GLY A 142 -7.72 -9.86 -22.46
N ASP A 143 -7.17 -10.89 -21.82
CA ASP A 143 -5.74 -10.95 -21.51
C ASP A 143 -4.87 -11.11 -22.78
N PRO A 144 -4.12 -10.06 -23.19
CA PRO A 144 -3.32 -10.09 -24.41
C PRO A 144 -2.10 -11.01 -24.27
N LEU A 145 -1.66 -11.32 -23.03
CA LEU A 145 -0.45 -12.09 -22.77
C LEU A 145 -0.72 -13.60 -22.67
N LYS A 146 -1.97 -14.03 -22.53
CA LYS A 146 -2.35 -15.43 -22.33
C LYS A 146 -1.69 -16.41 -23.33
N ARG A 147 -1.50 -15.98 -24.56
CA ARG A 147 -0.93 -16.81 -25.64
C ARG A 147 0.59 -16.76 -25.72
N ILE A 148 1.21 -15.70 -25.21
CA ILE A 148 2.65 -15.43 -25.41
C ILE A 148 3.47 -15.65 -24.14
N TRP A 149 2.90 -15.50 -22.95
CA TRP A 149 3.57 -15.75 -21.68
C TRP A 149 3.48 -17.24 -21.31
N LYS A 150 4.42 -18.03 -21.84
CA LYS A 150 4.38 -19.50 -21.76
C LYS A 150 4.73 -20.05 -20.39
N ASP A 151 5.61 -19.37 -19.68
CA ASP A 151 6.08 -19.71 -18.32
C ASP A 151 5.36 -18.88 -17.24
N ARG A 152 4.14 -18.43 -17.51
CA ARG A 152 3.32 -17.68 -16.58
C ARG A 152 3.08 -18.50 -15.30
N PRO A 153 3.36 -17.94 -14.11
CA PRO A 153 3.02 -18.60 -12.85
C PRO A 153 1.54 -18.97 -12.78
N SER A 154 1.22 -20.04 -12.06
CA SER A 154 -0.19 -20.40 -11.79
C SER A 154 -0.88 -19.34 -10.95
N ILE A 155 -2.22 -19.32 -10.98
CA ILE A 155 -3.00 -18.58 -9.98
C ILE A 155 -2.66 -19.17 -8.61
N PRO A 156 -2.48 -18.36 -7.57
CA PRO A 156 -2.16 -18.86 -6.23
C PRO A 156 -3.20 -19.84 -5.72
N ASP A 157 -2.74 -20.90 -5.06
CA ASP A 157 -3.56 -21.98 -4.52
C ASP A 157 -3.26 -22.27 -3.03
N SER A 158 -2.60 -21.34 -2.34
CA SER A 158 -2.25 -21.47 -0.92
C SER A 158 -3.50 -21.65 -0.07
N PRO A 159 -3.46 -22.54 0.95
CA PRO A 159 -4.60 -22.72 1.84
C PRO A 159 -4.99 -21.45 2.57
N ALA A 160 -6.28 -21.18 2.64
CA ALA A 160 -6.83 -20.18 3.57
C ALA A 160 -6.78 -20.71 5.01
N PHE A 161 -6.74 -19.82 5.99
CA PHE A 161 -6.85 -20.14 7.41
C PHE A 161 -7.79 -19.19 8.14
N VAL A 162 -8.38 -19.69 9.22
CA VAL A 162 -9.29 -18.91 10.07
C VAL A 162 -8.48 -17.91 10.90
N TYR A 163 -8.93 -16.67 10.89
CA TYR A 163 -8.39 -15.61 11.73
C TYR A 163 -9.17 -15.53 13.03
N ASP A 164 -8.53 -15.89 14.13
CA ASP A 164 -9.17 -16.09 15.42
C ASP A 164 -9.87 -14.82 15.94
N ILE A 165 -10.99 -15.03 16.62
CA ILE A 165 -11.80 -13.99 17.25
C ILE A 165 -11.01 -13.24 18.35
N GLU A 166 -10.02 -13.89 18.97
CA GLU A 166 -9.15 -13.26 19.97
C GLU A 166 -8.35 -12.08 19.38
N TYR A 167 -8.05 -12.10 18.07
CA TYR A 167 -7.42 -10.99 17.35
C TYR A 167 -8.47 -10.10 16.69
N ALA A 168 -9.46 -10.68 16.01
CA ALA A 168 -10.45 -9.96 15.23
C ALA A 168 -11.43 -9.12 16.08
N GLY A 169 -11.69 -9.51 17.32
CA GLY A 169 -12.57 -8.85 18.27
C GLY A 169 -14.05 -8.85 17.89
N LYS A 170 -14.40 -9.21 16.64
CA LYS A 170 -15.77 -9.37 16.13
C LYS A 170 -15.88 -10.58 15.23
N SER A 171 -16.98 -11.33 15.38
CA SER A 171 -17.28 -12.49 14.54
C SER A 171 -17.63 -12.09 13.11
N CYS A 172 -17.57 -13.06 12.18
CA CYS A 172 -18.08 -12.88 10.82
C CYS A 172 -19.55 -12.48 10.82
N GLU A 173 -20.37 -13.13 11.64
CA GLU A 173 -21.80 -12.84 11.76
C GLU A 173 -22.07 -11.39 12.19
N GLU A 174 -21.35 -10.89 13.21
CA GLU A 174 -21.48 -9.49 13.67
C GLU A 174 -21.08 -8.50 12.56
N LYS A 175 -20.03 -8.78 11.82
CA LYS A 175 -19.57 -7.95 10.69
C LYS A 175 -20.59 -7.94 9.56
N VAL A 176 -21.12 -9.11 9.18
CA VAL A 176 -22.15 -9.25 8.16
C VAL A 176 -23.44 -8.53 8.58
N ALA A 177 -23.84 -8.61 9.85
CA ALA A 177 -24.99 -7.88 10.37
C ALA A 177 -24.82 -6.36 10.25
N ALA A 178 -23.62 -5.84 10.59
CA ALA A 178 -23.30 -4.43 10.41
C ALA A 178 -23.35 -3.99 8.93
N ILE A 179 -22.81 -4.81 8.03
CA ILE A 179 -22.85 -4.56 6.59
C ILE A 179 -24.30 -4.53 6.08
N ARG A 180 -25.14 -5.49 6.46
CA ARG A 180 -26.59 -5.54 6.10
C ARG A 180 -27.35 -4.30 6.58
N ALA A 181 -27.02 -3.79 7.76
CA ALA A 181 -27.59 -2.55 8.27
C ALA A 181 -27.23 -1.34 7.36
N GLU A 182 -25.99 -1.25 6.91
CA GLU A 182 -25.58 -0.20 5.96
C GLU A 182 -26.24 -0.36 4.57
N LEU A 183 -26.38 -1.60 4.08
CA LEU A 183 -27.10 -1.88 2.84
C LEU A 183 -28.56 -1.42 2.91
N THR A 184 -29.22 -1.66 4.03
CA THR A 184 -30.61 -1.22 4.26
C THR A 184 -30.73 0.30 4.17
N LYS A 185 -29.79 1.05 4.78
CA LYS A 185 -29.75 2.52 4.69
C LYS A 185 -29.57 3.03 3.26
N LYS A 186 -28.84 2.28 2.44
CA LYS A 186 -28.57 2.60 1.03
C LYS A 186 -29.68 2.08 0.07
N GLY A 187 -30.70 1.38 0.56
CA GLY A 187 -31.73 0.74 -0.25
C GLY A 187 -31.20 -0.42 -1.12
N ALA A 188 -30.06 -1.01 -0.73
CA ALA A 188 -29.46 -2.14 -1.43
C ALA A 188 -29.89 -3.47 -0.80
N TYR A 189 -30.19 -4.46 -1.65
CA TYR A 189 -30.43 -5.83 -1.22
C TYR A 189 -29.14 -6.64 -1.12
N ALA A 190 -28.17 -6.33 -1.97
CA ALA A 190 -26.90 -7.06 -2.03
C ALA A 190 -25.71 -6.09 -2.15
N LEU A 191 -24.53 -6.55 -1.69
CA LEU A 191 -23.23 -5.95 -1.88
C LEU A 191 -22.32 -6.96 -2.55
N PHE A 192 -21.69 -6.56 -3.64
CA PHE A 192 -20.61 -7.34 -4.24
C PHE A 192 -19.25 -6.77 -3.86
N LEU A 193 -18.37 -7.61 -3.34
CA LEU A 193 -17.02 -7.27 -2.92
C LEU A 193 -15.99 -7.96 -3.82
N SER A 194 -15.09 -7.16 -4.38
CA SER A 194 -13.89 -7.62 -5.11
C SER A 194 -12.61 -7.40 -4.30
N ALA A 195 -12.56 -6.38 -3.44
CA ALA A 195 -11.37 -6.03 -2.69
C ALA A 195 -11.02 -7.13 -1.67
N LEU A 196 -9.82 -7.70 -1.79
CA LEU A 196 -9.40 -8.88 -1.03
C LEU A 196 -9.30 -8.61 0.48
N ASP A 197 -8.86 -7.41 0.86
CA ASP A 197 -8.78 -6.95 2.25
C ASP A 197 -10.17 -6.82 2.90
N GLU A 198 -11.17 -6.33 2.16
CA GLU A 198 -12.55 -6.24 2.64
C GLU A 198 -13.19 -7.62 2.84
N ILE A 199 -12.91 -8.55 1.93
CA ILE A 199 -13.36 -9.95 2.01
C ILE A 199 -12.71 -10.65 3.21
N ALA A 200 -11.38 -10.52 3.34
CA ALA A 200 -10.61 -11.13 4.42
C ALA A 200 -11.06 -10.61 5.80
N TRP A 201 -11.31 -9.30 5.92
CA TRP A 201 -11.83 -8.70 7.15
C TRP A 201 -13.24 -9.21 7.47
N THR A 202 -14.14 -9.24 6.46
CA THR A 202 -15.54 -9.62 6.65
C THR A 202 -15.66 -11.06 7.13
N LEU A 203 -14.92 -11.99 6.50
CA LEU A 203 -15.02 -13.41 6.77
C LEU A 203 -14.10 -13.90 7.91
N ASN A 204 -13.25 -13.05 8.49
CA ASN A 204 -12.19 -13.47 9.39
C ASN A 204 -11.34 -14.60 8.79
N LEU A 205 -10.94 -14.45 7.54
CA LEU A 205 -10.04 -15.36 6.85
C LEU A 205 -8.77 -14.65 6.43
N ARG A 206 -7.66 -15.39 6.41
CA ARG A 206 -6.38 -14.93 5.87
C ARG A 206 -5.80 -16.01 4.97
N GLY A 207 -4.80 -15.66 4.18
CA GLY A 207 -4.05 -16.57 3.32
C GLY A 207 -2.78 -15.91 2.82
N ASN A 208 -2.04 -16.60 1.96
CA ASN A 208 -0.73 -16.16 1.49
C ASN A 208 -0.69 -16.05 -0.04
N ASP A 209 -1.78 -15.65 -0.66
CA ASP A 209 -1.88 -15.55 -2.12
C ASP A 209 -1.11 -14.35 -2.69
N VAL A 210 -0.94 -13.30 -1.88
CA VAL A 210 -0.25 -12.07 -2.25
C VAL A 210 0.93 -11.86 -1.32
N HIS A 211 2.09 -11.56 -1.88
CA HIS A 211 3.31 -11.29 -1.10
C HIS A 211 3.08 -10.14 -0.11
N CYS A 212 3.50 -10.31 1.13
CA CYS A 212 3.37 -9.35 2.23
C CYS A 212 1.92 -8.96 2.61
N ASN A 213 0.91 -9.44 1.91
CA ASN A 213 -0.49 -9.13 2.19
C ASN A 213 -1.27 -10.43 2.46
N PRO A 214 -1.71 -10.69 3.71
CA PRO A 214 -2.29 -11.98 4.10
C PRO A 214 -3.76 -12.13 3.65
N VAL A 215 -3.98 -12.16 2.36
CA VAL A 215 -5.30 -12.27 1.72
C VAL A 215 -5.44 -13.52 0.86
N VAL A 216 -6.69 -13.86 0.55
CA VAL A 216 -7.07 -14.97 -0.33
C VAL A 216 -7.74 -14.42 -1.58
N VAL A 217 -7.27 -14.81 -2.76
CA VAL A 217 -7.90 -14.48 -4.04
C VAL A 217 -9.29 -15.10 -4.10
N SER A 218 -10.32 -14.23 -4.05
CA SER A 218 -11.72 -14.63 -3.89
C SER A 218 -12.66 -13.46 -4.18
N TYR A 219 -13.97 -13.77 -4.32
CA TYR A 219 -15.03 -12.77 -4.37
C TYR A 219 -16.09 -13.07 -3.30
N LEU A 220 -16.84 -12.03 -2.88
CA LEU A 220 -17.89 -12.17 -1.90
C LEU A 220 -19.16 -11.44 -2.34
N LEU A 221 -20.30 -12.11 -2.27
CA LEU A 221 -21.62 -11.51 -2.43
C LEU A 221 -22.38 -11.65 -1.11
N ILE A 222 -22.70 -10.52 -0.50
CA ILE A 222 -23.53 -10.46 0.71
C ILE A 222 -24.90 -9.96 0.32
N THR A 223 -25.94 -10.74 0.61
CA THR A 223 -27.33 -10.33 0.45
C THR A 223 -27.99 -10.15 1.82
N GLN A 224 -29.22 -9.66 1.86
CA GLN A 224 -29.98 -9.60 3.12
C GLN A 224 -30.20 -10.99 3.73
N ASP A 225 -30.20 -12.06 2.91
CA ASP A 225 -30.51 -13.41 3.34
C ASP A 225 -29.26 -14.33 3.38
N ASP A 226 -28.34 -14.16 2.42
CA ASP A 226 -27.23 -15.09 2.18
C ASP A 226 -25.86 -14.39 2.20
N VAL A 227 -24.81 -15.18 2.45
CA VAL A 227 -23.40 -14.82 2.21
C VAL A 227 -22.82 -15.88 1.28
N ILE A 228 -22.33 -15.47 0.12
CA ILE A 228 -21.85 -16.37 -0.94
C ILE A 228 -20.39 -16.05 -1.22
N TYR A 229 -19.50 -17.00 -0.92
CA TYR A 229 -18.07 -16.87 -1.03
C TYR A 229 -17.56 -17.68 -2.23
N PHE A 230 -16.94 -16.98 -3.19
CA PHE A 230 -16.37 -17.57 -4.40
C PHE A 230 -14.86 -17.74 -4.20
N ILE A 231 -14.43 -18.97 -4.02
CA ILE A 231 -13.06 -19.34 -3.73
C ILE A 231 -12.69 -20.63 -4.46
N SER A 232 -11.43 -20.79 -4.86
CA SER A 232 -10.94 -22.07 -5.41
C SER A 232 -11.00 -23.16 -4.35
N PRO A 233 -11.57 -24.34 -4.66
CA PRO A 233 -11.77 -25.42 -3.69
C PRO A 233 -10.49 -25.89 -3.00
N GLU A 234 -9.35 -25.82 -3.69
CA GLU A 234 -8.03 -26.24 -3.20
C GLU A 234 -7.56 -25.43 -1.99
N LYS A 235 -8.09 -24.20 -1.83
CA LYS A 235 -7.75 -23.31 -0.71
C LYS A 235 -8.57 -23.58 0.55
N VAL A 236 -9.67 -24.33 0.43
CA VAL A 236 -10.61 -24.57 1.51
C VAL A 236 -10.19 -25.80 2.32
N THR A 237 -9.47 -25.58 3.41
CA THR A 237 -9.13 -26.66 4.35
C THR A 237 -10.38 -27.18 5.07
N LYS A 238 -10.25 -28.33 5.75
CA LYS A 238 -11.36 -28.87 6.56
C LYS A 238 -11.80 -27.88 7.64
N GLU A 239 -10.85 -27.24 8.31
CA GLU A 239 -11.10 -26.23 9.35
C GLU A 239 -11.85 -25.01 8.79
N VAL A 240 -11.37 -24.45 7.67
CA VAL A 240 -12.02 -23.33 6.98
C VAL A 240 -13.44 -23.69 6.55
N ASN A 241 -13.65 -24.89 6.03
CA ASN A 241 -14.98 -25.34 5.61
C ASN A 241 -15.95 -25.52 6.79
N GLU A 242 -15.49 -26.05 7.92
CA GLU A 242 -16.28 -26.16 9.17
C GLU A 242 -16.63 -24.77 9.69
N TYR A 243 -15.64 -23.89 9.80
CA TYR A 243 -15.84 -22.49 10.21
C TYR A 243 -16.87 -21.76 9.33
N LEU A 244 -16.71 -21.81 8.01
CA LEU A 244 -17.62 -21.12 7.09
C LEU A 244 -19.07 -21.66 7.16
N LYS A 245 -19.23 -22.96 7.42
CA LYS A 245 -20.56 -23.55 7.66
C LYS A 245 -21.20 -23.01 8.95
N GLU A 246 -20.43 -22.90 10.02
CA GLU A 246 -20.88 -22.33 11.30
C GLU A 246 -21.27 -20.86 11.13
N GLN A 247 -20.57 -20.11 10.26
CA GLN A 247 -20.88 -18.72 9.93
C GLN A 247 -21.95 -18.57 8.83
N HIS A 248 -22.62 -19.65 8.44
CA HIS A 248 -23.68 -19.68 7.41
C HIS A 248 -23.24 -19.14 6.05
N VAL A 249 -21.96 -19.30 5.67
CA VAL A 249 -21.38 -18.87 4.39
C VAL A 249 -21.49 -20.01 3.38
N LYS A 250 -22.10 -19.73 2.23
CA LYS A 250 -22.22 -20.65 1.09
C LYS A 250 -20.99 -20.58 0.21
N LEU A 251 -20.37 -21.73 -0.07
CA LEU A 251 -19.20 -21.81 -0.95
C LEU A 251 -19.61 -22.02 -2.41
N LYS A 252 -18.88 -21.34 -3.30
CA LYS A 252 -18.89 -21.56 -4.75
C LYS A 252 -17.47 -21.50 -5.30
N ASN A 253 -17.25 -22.13 -6.48
CA ASN A 253 -15.96 -22.02 -7.12
C ASN A 253 -15.71 -20.58 -7.60
N TYR A 254 -14.46 -20.13 -7.49
CA TYR A 254 -14.01 -18.81 -7.93
C TYR A 254 -14.44 -18.46 -9.35
N ASP A 255 -14.30 -19.40 -10.27
CA ASP A 255 -14.65 -19.22 -11.68
C ASP A 255 -16.17 -19.14 -11.96
N GLU A 256 -17.02 -19.48 -10.99
CA GLU A 256 -18.49 -19.42 -11.14
C GLU A 256 -19.05 -18.00 -10.96
N VAL A 257 -18.25 -17.03 -10.51
CA VAL A 257 -18.72 -15.68 -10.11
C VAL A 257 -19.49 -14.97 -11.24
N GLU A 258 -18.92 -14.92 -12.45
CA GLU A 258 -19.56 -14.24 -13.59
C GLU A 258 -20.89 -14.93 -13.99
N THR A 259 -20.89 -16.27 -14.04
CA THR A 259 -22.09 -17.04 -14.34
C THR A 259 -23.17 -16.86 -13.27
N TYR A 260 -22.76 -16.84 -11.99
CA TYR A 260 -23.69 -16.63 -10.89
C TYR A 260 -24.32 -15.22 -10.93
N LEU A 261 -23.54 -14.18 -11.15
CA LEU A 261 -24.03 -12.80 -11.25
C LEU A 261 -24.98 -12.62 -12.44
N ASN A 262 -24.78 -13.36 -13.52
CA ASN A 262 -25.69 -13.35 -14.66
C ASN A 262 -27.06 -14.00 -14.36
N THR A 263 -27.10 -14.94 -13.41
CA THR A 263 -28.36 -15.55 -12.94
C THR A 263 -29.03 -14.80 -11.79
N PHE A 264 -28.34 -13.85 -11.17
CA PHE A 264 -28.85 -13.04 -10.07
C PHE A 264 -29.75 -11.92 -10.63
N THR A 265 -31.06 -11.98 -10.37
CA THR A 265 -32.04 -11.12 -11.06
C THR A 265 -32.88 -10.29 -10.11
N GLY A 266 -33.38 -9.15 -10.62
CA GLY A 266 -34.50 -8.39 -10.03
C GLY A 266 -34.20 -7.77 -8.66
N ARG A 267 -32.94 -7.53 -8.30
CA ARG A 267 -32.53 -7.00 -6.99
C ARG A 267 -31.67 -5.75 -7.13
N ASN A 268 -31.67 -4.93 -6.08
CA ASN A 268 -30.75 -3.80 -5.95
C ASN A 268 -29.37 -4.32 -5.48
N ILE A 269 -28.35 -4.18 -6.28
CA ILE A 269 -26.98 -4.57 -5.94
C ILE A 269 -26.07 -3.34 -5.82
N LEU A 270 -25.42 -3.17 -4.67
CA LEU A 270 -24.39 -2.16 -4.44
C LEU A 270 -23.05 -2.68 -4.96
N ILE A 271 -22.38 -1.86 -5.74
CA ILE A 271 -20.97 -2.06 -6.15
C ILE A 271 -20.17 -0.78 -5.90
N ASP A 272 -18.89 -0.93 -5.59
CA ASP A 272 -17.95 0.17 -5.62
C ASP A 272 -17.30 0.26 -7.01
N PRO A 273 -17.58 1.30 -7.82
CA PRO A 273 -17.05 1.42 -9.17
C PRO A 273 -15.53 1.57 -9.24
N LYS A 274 -14.89 1.95 -8.13
CA LYS A 274 -13.42 2.07 -8.03
C LYS A 274 -12.75 0.72 -7.74
N LYS A 275 -13.47 -0.21 -7.10
CA LYS A 275 -12.96 -1.50 -6.62
C LYS A 275 -13.53 -2.71 -7.36
N THR A 276 -14.61 -2.55 -8.12
CA THR A 276 -15.18 -3.61 -8.94
C THR A 276 -14.59 -3.55 -10.34
N ASN A 277 -14.04 -4.65 -10.84
CA ASN A 277 -13.51 -4.70 -12.19
C ASN A 277 -14.64 -4.70 -13.22
N PHE A 278 -14.33 -4.22 -14.44
CA PHE A 278 -15.33 -4.01 -15.48
C PHE A 278 -15.92 -5.32 -16.03
N ALA A 279 -15.18 -6.41 -16.04
CA ALA A 279 -15.68 -7.72 -16.49
C ALA A 279 -16.78 -8.24 -15.55
N ILE A 280 -16.54 -8.18 -14.24
CA ILE A 280 -17.53 -8.53 -13.22
C ILE A 280 -18.78 -7.64 -13.33
N TYR A 281 -18.59 -6.32 -13.45
CA TYR A 281 -19.70 -5.39 -13.65
C TYR A 281 -20.56 -5.76 -14.86
N SER A 282 -19.91 -6.09 -15.97
CA SER A 282 -20.59 -6.48 -17.21
C SER A 282 -21.31 -7.83 -17.12
N ALA A 283 -20.93 -8.68 -16.16
CA ALA A 283 -21.57 -9.97 -15.91
C ALA A 283 -22.83 -9.88 -15.02
N ILE A 284 -23.04 -8.73 -14.34
CA ILE A 284 -24.27 -8.52 -13.55
C ILE A 284 -25.49 -8.54 -14.47
N ASN A 285 -26.49 -9.34 -14.10
CA ASN A 285 -27.71 -9.45 -14.90
C ASN A 285 -28.39 -8.07 -15.12
N PRO A 286 -28.76 -7.71 -16.37
CA PRO A 286 -29.36 -6.42 -16.68
C PRO A 286 -30.70 -6.13 -15.96
N GLU A 287 -31.37 -7.14 -15.43
CA GLU A 287 -32.57 -6.96 -14.61
C GLU A 287 -32.28 -6.47 -13.19
N CYS A 288 -31.01 -6.47 -12.77
CA CYS A 288 -30.61 -5.87 -11.51
C CYS A 288 -30.52 -4.35 -11.61
N ASN A 289 -30.99 -3.68 -10.56
CA ASN A 289 -30.73 -2.25 -10.39
C ASN A 289 -29.38 -2.07 -9.66
N ILE A 290 -28.39 -1.51 -10.37
CA ILE A 290 -27.06 -1.30 -9.84
C ILE A 290 -26.99 0.03 -9.08
N ILE A 291 -26.77 -0.04 -7.77
CA ILE A 291 -26.47 1.10 -6.92
C ILE A 291 -24.94 1.28 -6.92
N ARG A 292 -24.48 2.47 -7.28
CA ARG A 292 -23.06 2.81 -7.31
C ARG A 292 -22.68 3.61 -6.08
N GLY A 293 -21.66 3.19 -5.36
CA GLY A 293 -21.19 3.89 -4.17
C GLY A 293 -20.04 3.18 -3.50
N GLU A 294 -19.41 3.86 -2.57
CA GLU A 294 -18.32 3.28 -1.78
C GLU A 294 -18.83 2.11 -0.94
N SER A 295 -17.98 1.09 -0.85
CA SER A 295 -18.24 -0.08 0.00
C SER A 295 -18.32 0.36 1.48
N PRO A 296 -19.38 -0.01 2.20
CA PRO A 296 -19.46 0.27 3.63
C PRO A 296 -18.38 -0.47 4.43
N VAL A 297 -17.85 -1.56 3.90
CA VAL A 297 -16.83 -2.37 4.56
C VAL A 297 -15.54 -1.59 4.75
N ALA A 298 -15.15 -0.75 3.78
CA ALA A 298 -13.95 0.06 3.86
C ALA A 298 -13.92 0.92 5.14
N LEU A 299 -15.03 1.60 5.45
CA LEU A 299 -15.13 2.43 6.66
C LEU A 299 -15.25 1.59 7.94
N LEU A 300 -16.07 0.53 7.92
CA LEU A 300 -16.24 -0.37 9.06
C LEU A 300 -14.92 -1.01 9.50
N LYS A 301 -14.08 -1.38 8.53
CA LYS A 301 -12.75 -1.96 8.73
C LYS A 301 -11.73 -0.95 9.23
N ALA A 302 -11.80 0.29 8.75
CA ALA A 302 -10.86 1.36 9.12
C ALA A 302 -10.98 1.82 10.57
N ILE A 303 -12.18 1.72 11.16
CA ILE A 303 -12.45 2.08 12.56
C ILE A 303 -12.19 0.84 13.44
N ARG A 304 -11.04 0.79 14.07
CA ARG A 304 -10.58 -0.33 14.90
C ARG A 304 -11.44 -0.48 16.15
N ASN A 305 -11.80 -1.72 16.48
CA ASN A 305 -12.42 -2.05 17.76
C ASN A 305 -11.37 -2.06 18.89
N GLU A 306 -11.81 -2.20 20.14
CA GLU A 306 -10.92 -2.19 21.32
C GLU A 306 -9.88 -3.31 21.30
N GLN A 307 -10.26 -4.50 20.82
CA GLN A 307 -9.34 -5.65 20.69
C GLN A 307 -8.27 -5.37 19.63
N GLU A 308 -8.66 -4.85 18.47
CA GLU A 308 -7.72 -4.48 17.42
C GLU A 308 -6.77 -3.36 17.87
N ILE A 309 -7.25 -2.36 18.62
CA ILE A 309 -6.41 -1.30 19.20
C ILE A 309 -5.40 -1.88 20.18
N ALA A 310 -5.83 -2.77 21.08
CA ALA A 310 -4.92 -3.44 22.02
C ALA A 310 -3.87 -4.28 21.29
N GLY A 311 -4.26 -5.00 20.25
CA GLY A 311 -3.37 -5.79 19.39
C GLY A 311 -2.32 -4.92 18.70
N ILE A 312 -2.73 -3.81 18.07
CA ILE A 312 -1.80 -2.88 17.42
C ILE A 312 -0.74 -2.38 18.40
N HIS A 313 -1.13 -1.95 19.60
CA HIS A 313 -0.16 -1.52 20.63
C HIS A 313 0.82 -2.62 21.00
N ALA A 314 0.36 -3.87 21.12
CA ALA A 314 1.21 -5.01 21.42
C ALA A 314 2.15 -5.35 20.25
N ALA A 315 1.67 -5.27 19.02
CA ALA A 315 2.50 -5.43 17.81
C ALA A 315 3.59 -4.35 17.72
N MET A 316 3.25 -3.08 17.97
CA MET A 316 4.22 -1.98 17.99
C MET A 316 5.30 -2.17 19.06
N GLN A 317 4.95 -2.73 20.21
CA GLN A 317 5.92 -3.02 21.27
C GLN A 317 6.90 -4.13 20.84
N ARG A 318 6.41 -5.21 20.24
CA ARG A 318 7.26 -6.31 19.73
C ARG A 318 8.17 -5.85 18.61
N ASP A 319 7.62 -5.13 17.64
CA ASP A 319 8.39 -4.57 16.53
C ASP A 319 9.45 -3.59 17.03
N GLY A 320 9.11 -2.74 18.00
CA GLY A 320 10.05 -1.83 18.66
C GLY A 320 11.22 -2.55 19.33
N VAL A 321 10.97 -3.69 19.98
CA VAL A 321 12.04 -4.54 20.55
C VAL A 321 12.96 -5.07 19.47
N ALA A 322 12.41 -5.57 18.35
CA ALA A 322 13.21 -6.03 17.22
C ALA A 322 14.06 -4.91 16.62
N LEU A 323 13.48 -3.72 16.46
CA LEU A 323 14.17 -2.53 15.93
C LEU A 323 15.27 -2.03 16.85
N VAL A 324 15.11 -2.04 18.18
CA VAL A 324 16.16 -1.66 19.13
C VAL A 324 17.34 -2.61 19.02
N LYS A 325 17.11 -3.91 18.99
CA LYS A 325 18.17 -4.92 18.80
C LYS A 325 18.90 -4.74 17.47
N PHE A 326 18.15 -4.46 16.43
CA PHE A 326 18.69 -4.19 15.11
C PHE A 326 19.54 -2.90 15.08
N LEU A 327 19.05 -1.78 15.63
CA LEU A 327 19.77 -0.51 15.64
C LEU A 327 21.07 -0.59 16.44
N LYS A 328 21.06 -1.28 17.59
CA LYS A 328 22.26 -1.56 18.37
C LYS A 328 23.26 -2.37 17.55
N TRP A 329 22.81 -3.47 16.93
CA TRP A 329 23.66 -4.28 16.06
C TRP A 329 24.24 -3.49 14.89
N LEU A 330 23.43 -2.65 14.22
CA LEU A 330 23.84 -1.85 13.08
C LEU A 330 24.99 -0.88 13.46
N GLU A 331 24.88 -0.21 14.61
CA GLU A 331 25.90 0.71 15.10
C GLU A 331 27.23 0.00 15.36
N GLU A 332 27.21 -1.25 15.84
CA GLU A 332 28.38 -2.07 16.08
C GLU A 332 28.96 -2.69 14.79
N ALA A 333 28.10 -3.04 13.83
CA ALA A 333 28.48 -3.80 12.64
C ALA A 333 29.04 -2.92 11.50
N VAL A 334 28.48 -1.73 11.28
CA VAL A 334 28.86 -0.83 10.17
C VAL A 334 30.36 -0.49 10.15
N PRO A 335 31.03 -0.21 11.29
CA PRO A 335 32.45 0.06 11.28
C PRO A 335 33.35 -1.08 10.74
N SER A 336 32.81 -2.31 10.69
CA SER A 336 33.54 -3.46 10.10
C SER A 336 33.69 -3.35 8.57
N GLY A 337 32.86 -2.54 7.90
CA GLY A 337 32.80 -2.40 6.44
C GLY A 337 32.30 -3.64 5.69
N LYS A 338 31.69 -4.60 6.39
CA LYS A 338 31.20 -5.87 5.80
C LYS A 338 29.70 -5.85 5.48
N GLU A 339 28.97 -4.94 6.13
CA GLU A 339 27.53 -4.87 5.96
C GLU A 339 27.16 -4.14 4.68
N THR A 340 26.07 -4.60 4.05
CA THR A 340 25.51 -4.06 2.81
C THR A 340 24.02 -3.80 3.00
N GLU A 341 23.36 -3.14 2.04
CA GLU A 341 21.92 -2.91 2.05
C GLU A 341 21.13 -4.23 2.19
N LEU A 342 21.53 -5.27 1.44
CA LEU A 342 20.92 -6.60 1.53
C LEU A 342 21.22 -7.32 2.86
N SER A 343 22.38 -7.11 3.46
CA SER A 343 22.71 -7.75 4.74
C SER A 343 21.91 -7.13 5.89
N VAL A 344 21.66 -5.84 5.81
CA VAL A 344 20.83 -5.07 6.76
C VAL A 344 19.38 -5.55 6.73
N ASP A 345 18.80 -5.71 5.53
CA ASP A 345 17.47 -6.26 5.36
C ASP A 345 17.35 -7.65 6.01
N ARG A 346 18.23 -8.58 5.64
CA ARG A 346 18.25 -9.92 6.25
C ARG A 346 18.35 -9.89 7.77
N LYS A 347 19.17 -8.99 8.31
CA LYS A 347 19.37 -8.91 9.76
C LYS A 347 18.15 -8.37 10.49
N LEU A 348 17.46 -7.39 9.92
CA LEU A 348 16.21 -6.90 10.46
C LEU A 348 15.14 -7.99 10.47
N HIS A 349 15.02 -8.72 9.35
CA HIS A 349 14.12 -9.88 9.27
C HIS A 349 14.40 -10.91 10.38
N GLU A 350 15.68 -11.25 10.66
CA GLU A 350 16.02 -12.18 11.76
C GLU A 350 15.50 -11.70 13.12
N PHE A 351 15.64 -10.40 13.44
CA PHE A 351 15.16 -9.87 14.72
C PHE A 351 13.64 -9.83 14.82
N ARG A 352 12.94 -9.54 13.72
CA ARG A 352 11.47 -9.56 13.64
C ARG A 352 10.93 -10.97 13.72
N ALA A 353 11.53 -11.93 12.99
CA ALA A 353 11.14 -13.33 13.00
C ALA A 353 11.30 -14.01 14.37
N ALA A 354 12.15 -13.46 15.24
CA ALA A 354 12.31 -13.93 16.62
C ALA A 354 11.21 -13.40 17.56
N GLN A 355 10.33 -12.49 17.11
CA GLN A 355 9.25 -11.96 17.94
C GLN A 355 8.02 -12.88 17.92
N PRO A 356 7.28 -12.98 19.02
CA PRO A 356 6.02 -13.73 19.06
C PRO A 356 5.01 -13.18 18.04
N LEU A 357 4.17 -14.06 17.49
CA LEU A 357 3.09 -13.75 16.55
C LEU A 357 3.55 -13.19 15.21
N TYR A 358 4.83 -13.19 14.90
CA TYR A 358 5.35 -12.76 13.60
C TYR A 358 4.88 -13.71 12.49
N MET A 359 4.41 -13.12 11.38
CA MET A 359 3.84 -13.84 10.23
C MET A 359 4.54 -13.55 8.91
N GLY A 360 5.45 -12.59 8.89
CA GLY A 360 6.17 -12.14 7.69
C GLY A 360 6.36 -10.62 7.67
N GLU A 361 6.97 -10.11 6.61
CA GLU A 361 7.08 -8.68 6.38
C GLU A 361 5.74 -8.10 5.87
N SER A 362 5.45 -6.83 6.16
CA SER A 362 4.27 -6.13 5.63
C SER A 362 4.50 -5.55 4.23
N PHE A 363 5.77 -5.38 3.85
CA PHE A 363 6.27 -5.04 2.52
C PHE A 363 7.78 -5.33 2.45
N ASP A 364 8.35 -5.34 1.24
CA ASP A 364 9.78 -5.55 1.05
C ASP A 364 10.57 -4.38 1.63
N THR A 365 11.55 -4.65 2.49
CA THR A 365 12.35 -3.63 3.17
C THR A 365 13.06 -2.72 2.17
N ILE A 366 12.95 -1.42 2.39
CA ILE A 366 13.71 -0.39 1.69
C ILE A 366 14.92 -0.03 2.55
N ALA A 367 16.10 -0.47 2.13
CA ALA A 367 17.36 -0.14 2.79
C ALA A 367 18.23 0.64 1.81
N GLY A 368 18.06 1.97 1.76
CA GLY A 368 18.73 2.84 0.81
C GLY A 368 19.86 3.63 1.45
N TYR A 369 21.12 3.28 1.14
CA TYR A 369 22.28 3.99 1.63
C TYR A 369 22.62 5.19 0.73
N LYS A 370 22.78 6.39 1.31
CA LYS A 370 23.12 7.63 0.61
C LYS A 370 22.19 7.91 -0.59
N GLU A 371 22.74 7.94 -1.82
CA GLU A 371 22.00 8.22 -3.05
C GLU A 371 20.88 7.22 -3.33
N HIS A 372 20.97 5.97 -2.88
CA HIS A 372 19.89 4.99 -3.00
C HIS A 372 18.68 5.37 -2.15
N GLY A 373 18.87 6.06 -1.02
CA GLY A 373 17.77 6.61 -0.22
C GLY A 373 16.94 7.66 -0.96
N ALA A 374 17.45 8.25 -2.05
CA ALA A 374 16.68 9.17 -2.89
C ALA A 374 15.69 8.47 -3.83
N ILE A 375 15.76 7.15 -3.95
CA ILE A 375 14.78 6.33 -4.67
C ILE A 375 13.72 5.93 -3.66
N VAL A 376 12.54 6.54 -3.71
CA VAL A 376 11.51 6.48 -2.65
C VAL A 376 11.13 5.05 -2.27
N HIS A 377 10.97 4.17 -3.27
CA HIS A 377 10.70 2.73 -3.12
C HIS A 377 11.89 1.91 -3.64
N TYR A 378 13.09 2.18 -3.09
CA TYR A 378 14.29 1.45 -3.46
C TYR A 378 14.18 -0.02 -3.04
N SER A 379 14.56 -0.92 -3.93
CA SER A 379 14.73 -2.33 -3.63
C SER A 379 16.16 -2.73 -4.00
N ALA A 380 16.94 -3.10 -3.01
CA ALA A 380 18.29 -3.58 -3.24
C ALA A 380 18.28 -4.93 -3.98
N THR A 381 19.13 -5.06 -4.99
CA THR A 381 19.36 -6.31 -5.72
C THR A 381 20.82 -6.69 -5.63
N PRO A 382 21.21 -7.94 -5.93
CA PRO A 382 22.63 -8.30 -5.97
C PRO A 382 23.49 -7.40 -6.86
N GLU A 383 22.91 -6.79 -7.88
CA GLU A 383 23.59 -5.90 -8.83
C GLU A 383 23.68 -4.45 -8.32
N SER A 384 22.74 -4.03 -7.46
CA SER A 384 22.71 -2.67 -6.92
C SER A 384 23.25 -2.57 -5.49
N ASP A 385 23.42 -3.70 -4.81
CA ASP A 385 23.86 -3.77 -3.41
C ASP A 385 25.20 -3.08 -3.17
N VAL A 386 25.27 -2.21 -2.18
CA VAL A 386 26.46 -1.46 -1.84
C VAL A 386 26.87 -1.66 -0.39
N PRO A 387 28.20 -1.63 -0.09
CA PRO A 387 28.69 -1.72 1.28
C PRO A 387 28.41 -0.42 2.05
N LEU A 388 27.94 -0.56 3.27
CA LEU A 388 27.74 0.55 4.19
C LEU A 388 29.08 1.05 4.73
N GLN A 389 29.20 2.36 4.87
CA GLN A 389 30.38 3.02 5.42
C GLN A 389 29.97 3.85 6.65
N PRO A 390 30.88 4.11 7.62
CA PRO A 390 30.57 4.94 8.79
C PRO A 390 30.49 6.44 8.43
N LYS A 391 29.61 6.79 7.49
CA LYS A 391 29.32 8.17 7.03
C LYS A 391 27.98 8.23 6.31
N GLY A 392 27.33 9.39 6.34
CA GLY A 392 26.07 9.63 5.65
C GLY A 392 24.88 8.90 6.29
N PHE A 393 23.77 8.89 5.60
CA PHE A 393 22.53 8.27 6.05
C PHE A 393 22.25 6.93 5.38
N LEU A 394 21.67 6.01 6.16
CA LEU A 394 20.88 4.89 5.70
C LEU A 394 19.39 5.23 5.93
N LEU A 395 18.60 5.30 4.87
CA LEU A 395 17.14 5.30 4.94
C LEU A 395 16.68 3.85 5.03
N LEU A 396 16.03 3.49 6.13
CA LEU A 396 15.47 2.17 6.37
C LEU A 396 13.98 2.28 6.59
N ASP A 397 13.21 1.77 5.63
CA ASP A 397 11.77 1.70 5.67
C ASP A 397 11.34 0.24 5.63
N SER A 398 10.53 -0.19 6.59
CA SER A 398 10.22 -1.60 6.82
C SER A 398 9.02 -1.78 7.71
N GLY A 399 8.39 -2.94 7.61
CA GLY A 399 7.26 -3.29 8.46
C GLY A 399 7.07 -4.79 8.56
N ALA A 400 6.28 -5.21 9.53
CA ALA A 400 5.98 -6.62 9.79
C ALA A 400 4.49 -6.88 9.90
N GLN A 401 4.09 -8.07 9.52
CA GLN A 401 2.80 -8.66 9.81
C GLN A 401 2.91 -9.47 11.10
N TYR A 402 2.14 -9.08 12.11
CA TYR A 402 1.87 -9.86 13.31
C TYR A 402 0.41 -10.31 13.28
N LEU A 403 0.08 -11.42 13.93
CA LEU A 403 -1.33 -11.85 14.02
C LEU A 403 -2.26 -10.77 14.60
N ASP A 404 -1.73 -9.90 15.44
CA ASP A 404 -2.45 -8.81 16.10
C ASP A 404 -2.05 -7.41 15.65
N GLY A 405 -1.53 -7.26 14.42
CA GLY A 405 -1.25 -5.94 13.85
C GLY A 405 -0.31 -5.97 12.66
N THR A 406 -0.34 -4.88 11.89
CA THR A 406 0.60 -4.60 10.80
C THR A 406 1.43 -3.40 11.21
N THR A 407 2.77 -3.47 11.08
CA THR A 407 3.65 -2.35 11.37
C THR A 407 4.21 -1.74 10.08
N ASP A 408 4.57 -0.48 10.19
CA ASP A 408 5.15 0.33 9.14
C ASP A 408 5.98 1.44 9.78
N ILE A 409 7.25 1.55 9.41
CA ILE A 409 8.17 2.52 10.01
C ILE A 409 9.31 2.87 9.08
N THR A 410 9.60 4.15 8.95
CA THR A 410 10.87 4.62 8.39
C THR A 410 11.74 5.28 9.46
N ARG A 411 13.01 4.90 9.45
CA ARG A 411 14.08 5.63 10.15
C ARG A 411 15.21 5.97 9.19
N THR A 412 15.61 7.23 9.20
CA THR A 412 16.85 7.68 8.57
C THR A 412 17.95 7.69 9.62
N ILE A 413 18.92 6.83 9.45
CA ILE A 413 19.93 6.48 10.46
C ILE A 413 21.29 7.05 10.05
N ALA A 414 21.88 7.90 10.90
CA ALA A 414 23.24 8.40 10.69
C ALA A 414 24.26 7.31 10.99
N LEU A 415 24.96 6.82 9.97
CA LEU A 415 26.00 5.80 10.11
C LEU A 415 27.35 6.37 10.56
N GLY A 416 27.53 7.69 10.52
CA GLY A 416 28.75 8.39 10.94
C GLY A 416 28.65 9.88 10.66
N GLU A 417 29.71 10.48 10.09
CA GLU A 417 29.73 11.91 9.78
C GLU A 417 28.67 12.29 8.75
N LEU A 418 28.01 13.43 8.98
CA LEU A 418 26.98 14.02 8.15
C LEU A 418 27.41 15.42 7.69
N THR A 419 27.05 15.78 6.49
CA THR A 419 27.15 17.15 5.99
C THR A 419 26.11 18.07 6.66
N GLU A 420 26.34 19.37 6.62
CA GLU A 420 25.36 20.36 7.12
C GLU A 420 24.05 20.34 6.31
N GLU A 421 24.12 20.00 5.02
CA GLU A 421 22.94 19.85 4.19
C GLU A 421 22.10 18.63 4.65
N GLU A 422 22.72 17.47 4.85
CA GLU A 422 22.04 16.27 5.36
C GLU A 422 21.37 16.52 6.72
N LYS A 423 22.05 17.20 7.65
CA LYS A 423 21.46 17.55 8.97
C LYS A 423 20.32 18.54 8.84
N THR A 424 20.46 19.53 7.97
CA THR A 424 19.40 20.53 7.72
C THR A 424 18.15 19.85 7.18
N ASP A 425 18.29 19.05 6.14
CA ASP A 425 17.17 18.32 5.54
C ASP A 425 16.52 17.37 6.54
N TYR A 426 17.34 16.62 7.31
CA TYR A 426 16.85 15.72 8.36
C TYR A 426 16.01 16.46 9.40
N THR A 427 16.50 17.59 9.87
CA THR A 427 15.82 18.38 10.89
C THR A 427 14.52 18.98 10.35
N LEU A 428 14.49 19.42 9.09
CA LEU A 428 13.29 19.93 8.44
C LEU A 428 12.19 18.87 8.29
N ILE A 429 12.58 17.63 7.92
CA ILE A 429 11.64 16.51 7.85
C ILE A 429 11.12 16.15 9.23
N LEU A 430 11.98 16.09 10.24
CA LEU A 430 11.57 15.85 11.61
C LEU A 430 10.58 16.93 12.12
N LYS A 431 10.79 18.20 11.80
CA LYS A 431 9.83 19.29 12.12
C LYS A 431 8.46 19.05 11.50
N GLY A 432 8.42 18.62 10.24
CA GLY A 432 7.16 18.30 9.56
C GLY A 432 6.45 17.11 10.20
N HIS A 433 7.19 16.06 10.53
CA HIS A 433 6.71 14.88 11.24
C HIS A 433 6.11 15.25 12.61
N ILE A 434 6.83 16.05 13.42
CA ILE A 434 6.37 16.49 14.73
C ILE A 434 5.14 17.39 14.61
N ALA A 435 5.12 18.33 13.66
CA ALA A 435 3.99 19.24 13.47
C ALA A 435 2.68 18.50 13.19
N LEU A 436 2.72 17.43 12.38
CA LEU A 436 1.56 16.58 12.14
C LEU A 436 1.23 15.73 13.37
N ALA A 437 2.22 15.13 14.04
CA ALA A 437 2.02 14.31 15.23
C ALA A 437 1.37 15.07 16.39
N MET A 438 1.68 16.37 16.54
CA MET A 438 1.12 17.25 17.57
C MET A 438 -0.26 17.81 17.22
N ALA A 439 -0.76 17.57 16.00
CA ALA A 439 -1.98 18.19 15.52
C ALA A 439 -3.19 17.83 16.38
N LYS A 440 -3.95 18.86 16.76
CA LYS A 440 -5.30 18.76 17.33
C LYS A 440 -6.27 19.39 16.35
N PHE A 441 -7.34 18.68 16.04
CA PHE A 441 -8.25 19.09 14.99
C PHE A 441 -9.70 18.79 15.33
N PRO A 442 -10.67 19.59 14.84
CA PRO A 442 -12.08 19.37 15.13
C PRO A 442 -12.60 18.11 14.43
N VAL A 443 -13.60 17.47 15.02
CA VAL A 443 -14.39 16.41 14.36
C VAL A 443 -14.89 16.93 13.00
N GLY A 444 -14.79 16.07 11.97
CA GLY A 444 -15.12 16.44 10.59
C GLY A 444 -13.91 16.81 9.73
N THR A 445 -12.71 16.84 10.32
CA THR A 445 -11.46 17.12 9.58
C THR A 445 -11.09 15.93 8.68
N ARG A 446 -10.62 16.25 7.46
CA ARG A 446 -10.10 15.31 6.48
C ARG A 446 -8.58 15.41 6.43
N GLY A 447 -7.93 14.31 6.00
CA GLY A 447 -6.47 14.27 5.97
C GLY A 447 -5.83 15.32 5.06
N ALA A 448 -6.47 15.70 3.95
CA ALA A 448 -5.98 16.77 3.07
C ALA A 448 -5.82 18.13 3.78
N GLN A 449 -6.61 18.40 4.82
CA GLN A 449 -6.51 19.62 5.61
C GLN A 449 -5.29 19.62 6.57
N LEU A 450 -4.75 18.44 6.89
CA LEU A 450 -3.61 18.28 7.81
C LEU A 450 -2.27 18.08 7.08
N ASP A 451 -2.29 17.64 5.83
CA ASP A 451 -1.09 17.34 5.02
C ASP A 451 -0.09 18.51 4.98
N VAL A 452 -0.58 19.72 4.91
CA VAL A 452 0.24 20.94 4.89
C VAL A 452 1.13 21.11 6.12
N LEU A 453 0.74 20.57 7.27
CA LEU A 453 1.52 20.67 8.51
C LEU A 453 2.89 19.99 8.35
N ALA A 454 2.90 18.82 7.68
CA ALA A 454 4.14 18.09 7.41
C ALA A 454 4.99 18.74 6.32
N ARG A 455 4.38 19.46 5.36
CA ARG A 455 5.10 20.06 4.22
C ARG A 455 5.62 21.48 4.51
N MET A 456 4.95 22.22 5.37
CA MET A 456 5.25 23.64 5.61
C MET A 456 6.73 23.90 5.97
N PRO A 457 7.43 23.09 6.79
CA PRO A 457 8.83 23.30 7.10
C PRO A 457 9.74 23.25 5.86
N ILE A 458 9.53 22.29 4.95
CA ILE A 458 10.38 22.14 3.75
C ILE A 458 10.00 23.12 2.63
N TRP A 459 8.73 23.52 2.52
CA TRP A 459 8.32 24.52 1.53
C TRP A 459 9.02 25.87 1.71
N LYS A 460 9.35 26.24 2.95
CA LYS A 460 10.15 27.45 3.24
C LYS A 460 11.55 27.43 2.59
N TYR A 461 12.03 26.24 2.26
CA TYR A 461 13.32 26.02 1.59
C TYR A 461 13.17 25.65 0.12
N GLY A 462 11.97 25.77 -0.45
CA GLY A 462 11.67 25.44 -1.85
C GLY A 462 11.71 23.94 -2.15
N MET A 463 11.60 23.09 -1.14
CA MET A 463 11.59 21.63 -1.27
C MET A 463 10.16 21.07 -1.15
N ASN A 464 9.93 19.88 -1.72
CA ASN A 464 8.67 19.17 -1.64
C ASN A 464 8.91 17.67 -1.82
N PHE A 465 7.96 16.84 -1.38
CA PHE A 465 7.85 15.43 -1.73
C PHE A 465 6.53 15.18 -2.46
N LEU A 466 6.52 14.20 -3.37
CA LEU A 466 5.41 13.99 -4.30
C LEU A 466 4.52 12.77 -3.92
N HIS A 467 4.86 12.03 -2.88
CA HIS A 467 4.00 11.00 -2.30
C HIS A 467 3.03 11.57 -1.25
N GLY A 468 2.13 10.75 -0.75
CA GLY A 468 1.27 11.14 0.38
C GLY A 468 2.06 11.32 1.68
N THR A 469 1.58 12.15 2.58
CA THR A 469 2.16 12.30 3.92
C THR A 469 1.78 11.14 4.83
N GLY A 470 0.68 10.44 4.51
CA GLY A 470 0.24 9.27 5.24
C GLY A 470 -0.93 8.54 4.56
N HIS A 471 -1.01 7.28 4.84
CA HIS A 471 -2.05 6.34 4.38
C HIS A 471 -2.67 5.61 5.56
N GLY A 472 -3.83 5.00 5.37
CA GLY A 472 -4.36 4.03 6.32
C GLY A 472 -3.55 2.73 6.31
N VAL A 473 -3.59 2.00 7.40
CA VAL A 473 -2.85 0.74 7.58
C VAL A 473 -3.81 -0.36 7.97
N GLY A 474 -3.65 -1.55 7.41
CA GLY A 474 -4.44 -2.74 7.72
C GLY A 474 -4.21 -3.29 9.13
N TYR A 475 -4.95 -4.31 9.47
CA TYR A 475 -4.79 -5.07 10.71
C TYR A 475 -4.59 -6.54 10.37
N PHE A 476 -3.34 -6.97 10.34
CA PHE A 476 -2.91 -8.20 9.70
C PHE A 476 -3.53 -8.32 8.29
N LEU A 477 -3.35 -7.22 7.52
CA LEU A 477 -3.81 -7.04 6.15
C LEU A 477 -2.84 -6.11 5.40
N SER A 478 -3.28 -5.44 4.32
CA SER A 478 -2.40 -4.59 3.52
C SER A 478 -1.81 -3.44 4.34
N VAL A 479 -0.51 -3.20 4.18
CA VAL A 479 0.16 -2.03 4.80
C VAL A 479 -0.45 -0.74 4.29
N HIS A 480 -0.77 -0.64 2.99
CA HIS A 480 -1.50 0.47 2.40
C HIS A 480 -3.00 0.15 2.33
N GLU A 481 -3.78 0.67 3.27
CA GLU A 481 -5.19 0.33 3.38
C GLU A 481 -6.06 1.55 3.72
N GLY A 482 -6.84 2.01 2.74
CA GLY A 482 -7.79 3.10 2.93
C GLY A 482 -9.02 2.71 3.80
N PRO A 483 -10.03 3.61 3.88
CA PRO A 483 -10.31 4.72 2.96
C PRO A 483 -9.64 6.06 3.32
N GLN A 484 -9.12 6.24 4.56
CA GLN A 484 -8.49 7.47 5.00
C GLN A 484 -7.06 7.60 4.42
N SER A 485 -6.64 8.85 4.25
CA SER A 485 -5.26 9.20 3.88
C SER A 485 -4.96 10.65 4.27
N ILE A 486 -3.68 10.96 4.45
CA ILE A 486 -3.18 12.33 4.65
C ILE A 486 -2.31 12.67 3.44
N ARG A 487 -2.83 13.50 2.52
CA ARG A 487 -2.16 13.84 1.26
C ARG A 487 -2.68 15.14 0.68
N MET A 488 -1.94 15.74 -0.25
CA MET A 488 -2.34 17.00 -0.92
C MET A 488 -3.67 16.87 -1.67
N ASN A 489 -3.90 15.73 -2.32
CA ASN A 489 -5.12 15.50 -3.08
C ASN A 489 -6.30 15.35 -2.12
N GLU A 490 -7.45 15.93 -2.51
CA GLU A 490 -8.68 15.83 -1.72
C GLU A 490 -9.11 14.36 -1.57
N ASN A 491 -9.41 13.99 -0.33
CA ASN A 491 -10.02 12.73 0.05
C ASN A 491 -11.21 13.07 0.95
N PRO A 492 -12.47 12.75 0.55
CA PRO A 492 -13.66 13.14 1.30
C PRO A 492 -13.81 12.41 2.64
N VAL A 493 -13.00 11.41 2.89
CA VAL A 493 -13.07 10.60 4.12
C VAL A 493 -12.64 11.42 5.32
N VAL A 494 -13.55 11.54 6.27
CA VAL A 494 -13.34 12.22 7.55
C VAL A 494 -12.56 11.32 8.49
N LEU A 495 -11.53 11.84 9.14
CA LEU A 495 -10.80 11.13 10.18
C LEU A 495 -11.67 10.88 11.40
N GLN A 496 -11.66 9.64 11.91
CA GLN A 496 -12.49 9.22 13.03
C GLN A 496 -11.63 8.49 14.07
N PRO A 497 -12.01 8.56 15.37
CA PRO A 497 -11.34 7.78 16.42
C PRO A 497 -11.30 6.29 16.06
N GLY A 498 -10.15 5.66 16.29
CA GLY A 498 -9.89 4.28 15.93
C GLY A 498 -9.26 4.08 14.55
N MET A 499 -9.15 5.13 13.72
CA MET A 499 -8.40 5.05 12.46
C MET A 499 -6.90 5.13 12.71
N VAL A 500 -6.14 4.28 12.01
CA VAL A 500 -4.67 4.31 12.00
C VAL A 500 -4.19 4.94 10.69
N THR A 501 -3.20 5.84 10.78
CA THR A 501 -2.54 6.43 9.61
C THR A 501 -1.04 6.46 9.79
N SER A 502 -0.27 6.35 8.70
CA SER A 502 1.13 6.72 8.71
C SER A 502 1.29 8.25 8.78
N ASN A 503 2.49 8.69 9.21
CA ASN A 503 2.96 10.07 9.21
C ASN A 503 4.43 10.02 8.74
N GLU A 504 4.64 10.19 7.42
CA GLU A 504 5.89 9.83 6.72
C GLU A 504 6.43 10.93 5.77
N PRO A 505 6.58 12.19 6.21
CA PRO A 505 7.20 13.20 5.37
C PRO A 505 8.63 12.81 4.97
N GLY A 506 9.05 13.23 3.77
CA GLY A 506 10.39 12.93 3.26
C GLY A 506 10.97 14.02 2.37
N VAL A 507 12.25 13.87 2.03
CA VAL A 507 12.96 14.64 1.00
C VAL A 507 13.93 13.72 0.28
N TYR A 508 14.01 13.87 -1.05
CA TYR A 508 14.75 12.95 -1.91
C TYR A 508 15.58 13.74 -2.91
N LYS A 509 16.89 13.76 -2.72
CA LYS A 509 17.85 14.48 -3.57
C LYS A 509 18.63 13.48 -4.42
N ALA A 510 18.24 13.34 -5.68
CA ALA A 510 18.86 12.39 -6.60
C ALA A 510 20.38 12.55 -6.65
N GLY A 511 21.12 11.43 -6.54
CA GLY A 511 22.57 11.40 -6.52
C GLY A 511 23.21 11.91 -5.21
N SER A 512 22.40 12.15 -4.16
CA SER A 512 22.89 12.63 -2.87
C SER A 512 22.33 11.78 -1.72
N HIS A 513 21.12 12.06 -1.25
CA HIS A 513 20.52 11.36 -0.12
C HIS A 513 18.99 11.39 -0.17
N GLY A 514 18.36 10.45 0.53
CA GLY A 514 16.94 10.46 0.87
C GLY A 514 16.76 10.44 2.38
N ILE A 515 15.74 11.14 2.84
CA ILE A 515 15.37 11.23 4.26
C ILE A 515 13.86 11.04 4.35
N ARG A 516 13.42 10.11 5.17
CA ARG A 516 12.03 9.93 5.60
C ARG A 516 12.01 9.63 7.09
N THR A 517 11.09 10.23 7.81
CA THR A 517 10.81 9.91 9.22
C THR A 517 9.36 9.51 9.31
N GLU A 518 9.11 8.30 9.76
CA GLU A 518 7.78 7.75 9.81
C GLU A 518 7.44 7.10 11.13
N ASN A 519 6.24 7.36 11.60
CA ASN A 519 5.54 6.63 12.64
C ASN A 519 4.09 6.37 12.22
N LEU A 520 3.50 5.31 12.72
CA LEU A 520 2.06 5.13 12.71
C LEU A 520 1.40 5.93 13.84
N THR A 521 0.24 6.46 13.55
CA THR A 521 -0.57 7.25 14.46
C THR A 521 -2.00 6.73 14.53
N LEU A 522 -2.56 6.72 15.73
CA LEU A 522 -3.96 6.37 16.00
C LEU A 522 -4.75 7.67 16.23
N VAL A 523 -5.86 7.83 15.54
CA VAL A 523 -6.78 8.93 15.79
C VAL A 523 -7.55 8.67 17.09
N CYS A 524 -7.43 9.60 18.05
CA CYS A 524 -8.05 9.53 19.36
C CYS A 524 -8.93 10.75 19.62
N LYS A 525 -9.91 10.60 20.52
CA LYS A 525 -10.61 11.76 21.09
C LYS A 525 -9.64 12.58 21.94
N ASP A 526 -9.69 13.91 21.82
CA ASP A 526 -8.96 14.81 22.73
C ASP A 526 -9.94 15.32 23.80
N LYS A 527 -10.36 16.53 23.73
CA LYS A 527 -11.27 17.17 24.67
C LYS A 527 -12.42 17.86 23.96
N GLU A 528 -13.50 18.08 24.66
CA GLU A 528 -14.54 18.98 24.22
C GLU A 528 -14.03 20.42 24.25
N GLY A 529 -14.21 21.14 23.16
CA GLY A 529 -13.83 22.52 22.99
C GLY A 529 -15.05 23.44 22.93
N MET A 530 -14.83 24.75 22.99
CA MET A 530 -15.92 25.74 22.88
C MET A 530 -16.71 25.63 21.56
N PHE A 531 -16.09 25.10 20.49
CA PHE A 531 -16.66 24.98 19.16
C PHE A 531 -16.90 23.52 18.74
N GLY A 532 -17.05 22.60 19.69
CA GLY A 532 -17.29 21.18 19.48
C GLY A 532 -16.13 20.28 19.88
N ASP A 533 -16.25 19.01 19.55
CA ASP A 533 -15.28 17.97 19.91
C ASP A 533 -14.02 18.05 19.07
N TYR A 534 -12.89 17.77 19.71
CA TYR A 534 -11.57 17.71 19.08
C TYR A 534 -11.00 16.29 19.10
N LEU A 535 -10.21 16.04 18.09
CA LEU A 535 -9.41 14.82 17.91
C LEU A 535 -7.93 15.17 17.96
N LYS A 536 -7.10 14.14 18.19
CA LYS A 536 -5.64 14.22 18.16
C LYS A 536 -5.07 12.92 17.62
N PHE A 537 -3.79 12.93 17.32
CA PHE A 537 -3.01 11.73 17.04
C PHE A 537 -2.33 11.22 18.32
N GLU A 538 -2.36 9.92 18.52
CA GLU A 538 -1.47 9.18 19.40
C GLU A 538 -0.41 8.51 18.52
N THR A 539 0.87 8.81 18.73
CA THR A 539 1.97 8.11 18.06
C THR A 539 2.13 6.73 18.67
N ILE A 540 1.89 5.68 17.88
CA ILE A 540 1.88 4.29 18.36
C ILE A 540 3.15 3.52 18.03
N THR A 541 3.91 3.92 17.01
CA THR A 541 5.23 3.34 16.70
C THR A 541 6.23 3.62 17.82
N LEU A 542 6.95 2.59 18.23
CA LEU A 542 7.92 2.64 19.33
C LEU A 542 9.35 2.35 18.81
N CYS A 543 10.09 3.39 18.44
CA CYS A 543 11.47 3.28 17.99
C CYS A 543 12.21 4.61 18.16
N PRO A 544 13.45 4.65 18.65
CA PRO A 544 14.20 5.90 18.76
C PRO A 544 14.31 6.64 17.42
N ILE A 545 14.22 7.97 17.46
CA ILE A 545 14.54 8.86 16.35
C ILE A 545 16.04 9.21 16.47
N CYS A 546 16.79 9.08 15.36
CA CYS A 546 18.24 9.29 15.35
C CYS A 546 18.59 10.76 15.70
N LYS A 547 19.25 10.97 16.85
CA LYS A 547 19.60 12.31 17.32
C LYS A 547 20.81 12.92 16.58
N LYS A 548 21.69 12.08 16.00
CA LYS A 548 22.92 12.52 15.32
C LYS A 548 22.66 13.44 14.11
N GLY A 549 21.47 13.33 13.49
CA GLY A 549 21.06 14.17 12.36
C GLY A 549 20.41 15.51 12.75
N ILE A 550 20.14 15.76 14.03
CA ILE A 550 19.34 16.90 14.50
C ILE A 550 20.21 18.14 14.70
N ILE A 551 19.84 19.26 14.11
CA ILE A 551 20.32 20.59 14.45
C ILE A 551 19.35 21.18 15.48
N LYS A 552 19.72 21.12 16.76
CA LYS A 552 18.84 21.49 17.88
C LYS A 552 18.31 22.92 17.77
N GLU A 553 19.15 23.84 17.29
CA GLU A 553 18.85 25.27 17.14
C GLU A 553 17.73 25.54 16.11
N MET A 554 17.44 24.59 15.23
CA MET A 554 16.33 24.67 14.28
C MET A 554 14.99 24.26 14.89
N LEU A 555 14.99 23.56 16.03
CA LEU A 555 13.78 23.10 16.71
C LEU A 555 13.26 24.19 17.68
N THR A 556 11.95 24.29 17.80
CA THR A 556 11.28 25.04 18.86
C THR A 556 11.31 24.27 20.18
N ASN A 557 11.05 24.96 21.28
CA ASN A 557 10.95 24.29 22.58
C ASN A 557 9.84 23.23 22.63
N GLU A 558 8.71 23.48 21.97
CA GLU A 558 7.60 22.53 21.88
C GLU A 558 7.99 21.27 21.08
N GLU A 559 8.75 21.42 20.00
CA GLU A 559 9.25 20.28 19.20
C GLU A 559 10.28 19.47 20.00
N ILE A 560 11.15 20.12 20.76
CA ILE A 560 12.12 19.45 21.65
C ILE A 560 11.37 18.69 22.76
N GLU A 561 10.38 19.31 23.38
CA GLU A 561 9.56 18.68 24.42
C GLU A 561 8.82 17.47 23.87
N TRP A 562 8.21 17.57 22.69
CA TRP A 562 7.55 16.43 22.03
C TRP A 562 8.52 15.28 21.81
N LEU A 563 9.70 15.55 21.25
CA LEU A 563 10.71 14.51 20.97
C LEU A 563 11.21 13.83 22.26
N ASN A 564 11.51 14.61 23.29
CA ASN A 564 11.95 14.08 24.58
C ASN A 564 10.87 13.21 25.24
N ASN A 565 9.60 13.65 25.21
CA ASN A 565 8.46 12.87 25.72
C ASN A 565 8.25 11.58 24.91
N TYR A 566 8.34 11.65 23.58
CA TYR A 566 8.27 10.46 22.73
C TYR A 566 9.39 9.47 23.07
N HIS A 567 10.62 9.93 23.19
CA HIS A 567 11.76 9.09 23.57
C HIS A 567 11.58 8.46 24.97
N GLN A 568 11.03 9.20 25.91
CA GLN A 568 10.70 8.65 27.24
C GLN A 568 9.70 7.50 27.14
N ILE A 569 8.61 7.69 26.38
CA ILE A 569 7.60 6.63 26.14
C ILE A 569 8.24 5.39 25.50
N VAL A 570 9.10 5.60 24.50
CA VAL A 570 9.83 4.50 23.83
C VAL A 570 10.67 3.73 24.85
N TYR A 571 11.44 4.42 25.69
CA TYR A 571 12.23 3.77 26.72
C TYR A 571 11.38 2.98 27.72
N GLU A 572 10.34 3.61 28.26
CA GLU A 572 9.47 2.99 29.27
C GLU A 572 8.76 1.74 28.74
N LYS A 573 8.30 1.79 27.48
CA LYS A 573 7.56 0.68 26.86
C LYS A 573 8.45 -0.48 26.44
N LEU A 574 9.66 -0.21 25.94
CA LEU A 574 10.53 -1.24 25.38
C LEU A 574 11.53 -1.83 26.37
N SER A 575 12.07 -1.04 27.30
CA SER A 575 13.10 -1.48 28.24
C SER A 575 12.74 -2.75 29.04
N PRO A 576 11.48 -3.01 29.44
CA PRO A 576 11.17 -4.26 30.17
C PRO A 576 11.43 -5.55 29.38
N ASN A 577 11.48 -5.48 28.04
CA ASN A 577 11.63 -6.63 27.14
C ASN A 577 13.04 -6.75 26.54
N LEU A 578 14.02 -5.98 27.07
CA LEU A 578 15.39 -5.92 26.60
C LEU A 578 16.35 -6.47 27.67
N ASN A 579 17.51 -6.99 27.23
CA ASN A 579 18.59 -7.30 28.14
C ASN A 579 19.32 -6.04 28.63
N GLU A 580 20.23 -6.16 29.60
CA GLU A 580 20.88 -5.00 30.23
C GLU A 580 21.71 -4.17 29.24
N GLU A 581 22.42 -4.78 28.31
CA GLU A 581 23.21 -4.05 27.29
C GLU A 581 22.29 -3.29 26.32
N GLU A 582 21.19 -3.90 25.89
CA GLU A 582 20.18 -3.29 25.04
C GLU A 582 19.48 -2.13 25.74
N LYS A 583 19.20 -2.26 27.06
CA LYS A 583 18.63 -1.17 27.87
C LYS A 583 19.57 0.03 27.98
N VAL A 584 20.86 -0.20 28.21
CA VAL A 584 21.85 0.87 28.26
C VAL A 584 21.92 1.59 26.93
N TRP A 585 22.00 0.84 25.82
CA TRP A 585 21.97 1.43 24.48
C TRP A 585 20.69 2.24 24.23
N LEU A 586 19.52 1.68 24.58
CA LEU A 586 18.23 2.37 24.42
C LEU A 586 18.16 3.65 25.25
N GLN A 587 18.67 3.62 26.49
CA GLN A 587 18.73 4.80 27.36
C GLN A 587 19.56 5.93 26.73
N GLU A 588 20.70 5.61 26.12
CA GLU A 588 21.52 6.58 25.40
C GLU A 588 20.81 7.08 24.14
N ALA A 589 20.20 6.19 23.35
CA ALA A 589 19.48 6.53 22.13
C ALA A 589 18.27 7.45 22.42
N THR A 590 17.61 7.28 23.56
CA THR A 590 16.42 8.04 23.96
C THR A 590 16.70 9.19 24.95
N ALA A 591 17.96 9.44 25.30
CA ALA A 591 18.32 10.58 26.16
C ALA A 591 17.88 11.91 25.56
N SER A 592 17.44 12.83 26.40
CA SER A 592 16.99 14.18 25.99
C SER A 592 18.03 14.94 25.17
N ILE A 593 17.58 15.76 24.24
CA ILE A 593 18.44 16.62 23.41
C ILE A 593 18.54 18.04 23.99
#